data_a857669a50eb6be239b4234c99822c59
#
_entry.id   a857669a50eb6be239b4234c99822c59
#
_cell.length_a   1.000
_cell.length_b   1.000
_cell.length_c   1.000
_cell.angle_alpha   90.00
_cell.angle_beta   90.00
_cell.angle_gamma   90.00
#
_symmetry.space_group_name_H-M   'P 1'
#
loop_
_entity.id
_entity.type
_entity.pdbx_description
1 polymer ?
#
loop_
_entity_poly.entity_id
_entity_poly.type
_entity_poly.pdbx_seq_one_letter_code
_entity_poly.pdbx_strand_id
1 'polypeptide(L)'
;MSTAWQCVLVCWGTKYNDALIDNLIWHIDHLAKVKPTRFVLITDRPRPTLQAQVHLVDMPSYWQAEPLKRGGCQAKLCMFEPGVVPPDTPALYVDLDTVVLGDLSRAVQFLTTPHTVALLHSALIPFGVLGRTIHRLTRGKHYPRGNSSFVLYHPAHTAFIAEQFRLLYQQFPDLSHRPLIADERFISWVSYQTVRAFPKDFVVKLTSEYMFPWTWWLLVRAALPWVKRRRRCQAAVTLNGPEIKPSQLALLPEGAKVVDNKSRVLLWSEPALGHFQEQARRFFEGATPTPKG
;
A
#
# COMPACT_ATOMS: atom_id res chain seq x y z
N MET A 1 -21.47 -0.95 -13.22
CA MET A 1 -20.27 -1.78 -12.94
C MET A 1 -20.47 -2.43 -11.56
N SER A 2 -20.07 -3.69 -11.40
CA SER A 2 -20.15 -4.36 -10.09
C SER A 2 -19.40 -3.55 -9.05
N THR A 3 -20.01 -3.31 -7.89
CA THR A 3 -19.37 -2.69 -6.72
C THR A 3 -18.66 -3.74 -5.86
N ALA A 4 -18.76 -5.03 -6.24
CA ALA A 4 -18.08 -6.12 -5.54
C ALA A 4 -16.57 -6.01 -5.67
N TRP A 5 -15.85 -6.29 -4.57
CA TRP A 5 -14.40 -6.24 -4.51
C TRP A 5 -13.88 -7.20 -3.44
N GLN A 6 -12.60 -7.53 -3.50
CA GLN A 6 -11.91 -8.34 -2.49
C GLN A 6 -10.69 -7.59 -1.95
N CYS A 7 -10.36 -7.81 -0.68
CA CYS A 7 -9.17 -7.25 -0.05
C CYS A 7 -8.06 -8.29 -0.04
N VAL A 8 -6.86 -7.89 -0.46
CA VAL A 8 -5.68 -8.76 -0.50
C VAL A 8 -4.62 -8.24 0.44
N LEU A 9 -4.11 -9.11 1.29
CA LEU A 9 -3.00 -8.87 2.21
C LEU A 9 -1.88 -9.87 1.90
N VAL A 10 -0.62 -9.43 1.98
CA VAL A 10 0.54 -10.30 1.82
C VAL A 10 1.42 -10.18 3.06
N CYS A 11 1.69 -11.31 3.71
CA CYS A 11 2.45 -11.35 4.94
C CYS A 11 3.47 -12.48 4.93
N TRP A 12 4.74 -12.13 4.99
CA TRP A 12 5.83 -13.11 5.17
C TRP A 12 6.70 -12.75 6.36
N GLY A 13 7.43 -13.73 6.87
CA GLY A 13 8.28 -13.56 8.03
C GLY A 13 7.50 -13.31 9.32
N THR A 14 8.16 -12.80 10.34
CA THR A 14 7.64 -12.62 11.71
C THR A 14 7.38 -11.17 12.09
N LYS A 15 7.56 -10.24 11.15
CA LYS A 15 7.48 -8.81 11.43
C LYS A 15 6.09 -8.35 11.88
N TYR A 16 5.04 -8.95 11.33
CA TYR A 16 3.65 -8.63 11.64
C TYR A 16 3.00 -9.82 12.31
N ASN A 17 2.48 -9.62 13.50
CA ASN A 17 1.70 -10.61 14.24
C ASN A 17 0.24 -10.63 13.77
N ASP A 18 -0.48 -11.68 14.16
CA ASP A 18 -1.87 -11.88 13.73
C ASP A 18 -2.80 -10.80 14.29
N ALA A 19 -2.55 -10.27 15.49
CA ALA A 19 -3.36 -9.20 16.07
C ALA A 19 -3.33 -7.90 15.24
N LEU A 20 -2.20 -7.55 14.61
CA LEU A 20 -2.12 -6.42 13.70
C LEU A 20 -2.91 -6.68 12.41
N ILE A 21 -2.88 -7.91 11.91
CA ILE A 21 -3.65 -8.32 10.72
C ILE A 21 -5.14 -8.28 11.03
N ASP A 22 -5.56 -8.83 12.16
CA ASP A 22 -6.96 -8.80 12.64
C ASP A 22 -7.47 -7.37 12.78
N ASN A 23 -6.68 -6.50 13.39
CA ASN A 23 -7.03 -5.09 13.55
C ASN A 23 -7.19 -4.37 12.21
N LEU A 24 -6.28 -4.62 11.26
CA LEU A 24 -6.38 -4.04 9.92
C LEU A 24 -7.64 -4.52 9.19
N ILE A 25 -7.91 -5.82 9.22
CA ILE A 25 -9.10 -6.43 8.60
C ILE A 25 -10.37 -5.86 9.23
N TRP A 26 -10.41 -5.78 10.56
CA TRP A 26 -11.56 -5.23 11.28
C TRP A 26 -11.86 -3.80 10.85
N HIS A 27 -10.85 -2.93 10.76
CA HIS A 27 -11.05 -1.55 10.33
C HIS A 27 -11.49 -1.45 8.86
N ILE A 28 -10.90 -2.25 7.97
CA ILE A 28 -11.30 -2.30 6.56
C ILE A 28 -12.76 -2.72 6.45
N ASP A 29 -13.14 -3.80 7.15
CA ASP A 29 -14.51 -4.27 7.15
C ASP A 29 -15.45 -3.24 7.77
N HIS A 30 -15.14 -2.76 8.97
CA HIS A 30 -16.02 -1.87 9.73
C HIS A 30 -16.32 -0.55 9.01
N LEU A 31 -15.30 0.05 8.35
CA LEU A 31 -15.42 1.34 7.69
C LEU A 31 -15.87 1.27 6.22
N ALA A 32 -15.90 0.07 5.62
CA ALA A 32 -16.33 -0.11 4.25
C ALA A 32 -17.86 0.02 4.11
N LYS A 33 -18.31 0.92 3.22
CA LYS A 33 -19.74 1.04 2.87
C LYS A 33 -20.24 -0.17 2.09
N VAL A 34 -19.39 -0.67 1.17
CA VAL A 34 -19.60 -1.93 0.47
C VAL A 34 -18.55 -2.90 1.00
N LYS A 35 -18.99 -3.94 1.71
CA LYS A 35 -18.10 -4.93 2.31
C LYS A 35 -17.30 -5.64 1.22
N PRO A 36 -16.02 -5.99 1.46
CA PRO A 36 -15.31 -6.88 0.56
C PRO A 36 -16.01 -8.25 0.53
N THR A 37 -16.07 -8.87 -0.64
CA THR A 37 -16.62 -10.22 -0.79
C THR A 37 -15.81 -11.25 -0.03
N ARG A 38 -14.52 -10.99 0.14
CA ARG A 38 -13.56 -11.79 0.92
C ARG A 38 -12.32 -11.00 1.28
N PHE A 39 -11.62 -11.46 2.31
CA PHE A 39 -10.24 -11.12 2.60
C PHE A 39 -9.35 -12.28 2.16
N VAL A 40 -8.32 -12.02 1.35
CA VAL A 40 -7.33 -13.00 0.94
C VAL A 40 -6.02 -12.67 1.66
N LEU A 41 -5.50 -13.60 2.45
CA LEU A 41 -4.20 -13.46 3.11
C LEU A 41 -3.20 -14.45 2.50
N ILE A 42 -2.25 -13.93 1.75
CA ILE A 42 -1.14 -14.70 1.18
C ILE A 42 -0.01 -14.72 2.21
N THR A 43 0.42 -15.90 2.65
CA THR A 43 1.40 -16.02 3.73
C THR A 43 2.36 -17.19 3.51
N ASP A 44 3.58 -17.09 4.07
CA ASP A 44 4.62 -18.12 4.01
C ASP A 44 4.57 -19.10 5.19
N ARG A 45 3.56 -18.98 6.06
CA ARG A 45 3.45 -19.79 7.28
C ARG A 45 2.03 -19.86 7.82
N PRO A 46 1.70 -20.89 8.64
CA PRO A 46 0.45 -20.95 9.39
C PRO A 46 0.22 -19.72 10.28
N ARG A 47 -1.04 -19.34 10.44
CA ARG A 47 -1.50 -18.19 11.25
C ARG A 47 -2.53 -18.66 12.29
N PRO A 48 -2.10 -19.46 13.30
CA PRO A 48 -3.04 -20.15 14.18
C PRO A 48 -3.78 -19.23 15.15
N THR A 49 -3.28 -18.01 15.40
CA THR A 49 -3.90 -17.03 16.30
C THR A 49 -4.71 -15.99 15.58
N LEU A 50 -4.79 -16.06 14.26
CA LEU A 50 -5.61 -15.16 13.45
C LEU A 50 -7.10 -15.43 13.71
N GLN A 51 -7.84 -14.38 14.06
CA GLN A 51 -9.27 -14.48 14.41
C GLN A 51 -10.19 -14.05 13.28
N ALA A 52 -9.70 -13.19 12.38
CA ALA A 52 -10.48 -12.73 11.24
C ALA A 52 -10.76 -13.87 10.25
N GLN A 53 -11.96 -13.86 9.68
CA GLN A 53 -12.32 -14.77 8.60
C GLN A 53 -11.59 -14.34 7.31
N VAL A 54 -10.62 -15.12 6.91
CA VAL A 54 -9.82 -14.88 5.70
C VAL A 54 -9.69 -16.14 4.86
N HIS A 55 -9.59 -15.95 3.57
CA HIS A 55 -9.12 -16.98 2.65
C HIS A 55 -7.60 -17.03 2.72
N LEU A 56 -7.07 -18.00 3.49
CA LEU A 56 -5.63 -18.23 3.59
C LEU A 56 -5.11 -18.86 2.32
N VAL A 57 -4.05 -18.29 1.76
CA VAL A 57 -3.36 -18.79 0.57
C VAL A 57 -1.88 -18.93 0.88
N ASP A 58 -1.33 -20.10 0.63
CA ASP A 58 0.11 -20.32 0.75
C ASP A 58 0.85 -19.51 -0.31
N MET A 59 1.86 -18.76 0.13
CA MET A 59 2.72 -18.04 -0.80
C MET A 59 3.43 -19.05 -1.72
N PRO A 60 3.31 -18.94 -3.04
CA PRO A 60 3.97 -19.86 -3.95
C PRO A 60 5.50 -19.92 -3.71
N SER A 61 6.09 -21.09 -3.76
CA SER A 61 7.48 -21.36 -3.40
C SER A 61 8.49 -20.49 -4.15
N TYR A 62 8.22 -20.16 -5.41
CA TYR A 62 9.02 -19.24 -6.19
C TYR A 62 9.24 -17.90 -5.49
N TRP A 63 8.17 -17.31 -4.91
CA TRP A 63 8.19 -16.00 -4.26
C TRP A 63 8.75 -16.04 -2.84
N GLN A 64 8.98 -17.25 -2.29
CA GLN A 64 9.59 -17.41 -0.99
C GLN A 64 11.12 -17.34 -1.03
N ALA A 65 11.74 -17.26 -2.21
CA ALA A 65 13.18 -17.11 -2.36
C ALA A 65 13.71 -15.86 -1.63
N GLU A 66 14.78 -16.04 -0.85
CA GLU A 66 15.34 -14.96 0.00
C GLU A 66 15.62 -13.64 -0.74
N PRO A 67 16.19 -13.63 -1.96
CA PRO A 67 16.42 -12.39 -2.69
C PRO A 67 15.14 -11.58 -2.95
N LEU A 68 14.00 -12.27 -3.13
CA LEU A 68 12.72 -11.64 -3.45
C LEU A 68 11.99 -11.08 -2.22
N LYS A 69 12.30 -11.60 -1.02
CA LYS A 69 11.73 -11.14 0.27
C LYS A 69 12.46 -9.94 0.87
N ARG A 70 13.67 -9.65 0.39
CA ARG A 70 14.51 -8.57 0.90
C ARG A 70 14.25 -7.25 0.17
N GLY A 71 14.85 -6.18 0.65
CA GLY A 71 15.01 -4.85 0.05
C GLY A 71 13.91 -4.30 -0.86
N GLY A 72 13.66 -4.93 -1.98
CA GLY A 72 12.70 -4.48 -3.00
C GLY A 72 11.29 -5.03 -2.86
N CYS A 73 11.03 -5.92 -1.90
CA CYS A 73 9.71 -6.54 -1.63
C CYS A 73 9.07 -7.24 -2.84
N GLN A 74 9.88 -7.81 -3.74
CA GLN A 74 9.41 -8.47 -4.97
C GLN A 74 8.46 -9.64 -4.68
N ALA A 75 8.57 -10.28 -3.50
CA ALA A 75 7.66 -11.32 -3.05
C ALA A 75 6.17 -10.89 -3.08
N LYS A 76 5.86 -9.60 -2.95
CA LYS A 76 4.51 -9.07 -3.11
C LYS A 76 3.89 -9.35 -4.48
N LEU A 77 4.71 -9.51 -5.49
CA LEU A 77 4.22 -9.79 -6.85
C LEU A 77 3.49 -11.14 -6.94
N CYS A 78 3.61 -12.00 -5.92
CA CYS A 78 2.82 -13.23 -5.81
C CYS A 78 1.30 -12.98 -5.89
N MET A 79 0.83 -11.78 -5.53
CA MET A 79 -0.59 -11.42 -5.65
C MET A 79 -1.10 -11.36 -7.10
N PHE A 80 -0.19 -11.32 -8.07
CA PHE A 80 -0.53 -11.36 -9.51
C PHE A 80 -0.40 -12.76 -10.12
N GLU A 81 0.02 -13.77 -9.35
CA GLU A 81 0.09 -15.15 -9.84
C GLU A 81 -1.29 -15.71 -10.12
N PRO A 82 -1.47 -16.38 -11.27
CA PRO A 82 -2.70 -17.11 -11.56
C PRO A 82 -3.04 -18.10 -10.44
N GLY A 83 -4.30 -18.09 -10.00
CA GLY A 83 -4.79 -19.01 -8.97
C GLY A 83 -4.49 -18.61 -7.52
N VAL A 84 -3.68 -17.57 -7.27
CA VAL A 84 -3.39 -17.09 -5.91
C VAL A 84 -4.50 -16.19 -5.38
N VAL A 85 -4.98 -15.27 -6.20
CA VAL A 85 -6.14 -14.42 -5.85
C VAL A 85 -7.31 -14.79 -6.77
N PRO A 86 -8.50 -15.05 -6.22
CA PRO A 86 -9.68 -15.39 -7.04
C PRO A 86 -9.95 -14.34 -8.12
N PRO A 87 -10.20 -14.77 -9.38
CA PRO A 87 -10.27 -13.84 -10.52
C PRO A 87 -11.64 -13.21 -10.75
N ASP A 88 -12.62 -13.49 -9.90
CA ASP A 88 -14.04 -13.13 -10.09
C ASP A 88 -14.35 -11.66 -9.78
N THR A 89 -13.54 -10.99 -8.96
CA THR A 89 -13.76 -9.61 -8.55
C THR A 89 -12.46 -8.80 -8.54
N PRO A 90 -12.55 -7.45 -8.71
CA PRO A 90 -11.40 -6.58 -8.49
C PRO A 90 -10.78 -6.78 -7.11
N ALA A 91 -9.46 -6.73 -7.05
CA ALA A 91 -8.67 -6.91 -5.84
C ALA A 91 -8.01 -5.59 -5.41
N LEU A 92 -8.16 -5.25 -4.15
CA LEU A 92 -7.46 -4.14 -3.50
C LEU A 92 -6.40 -4.72 -2.55
N TYR A 93 -5.14 -4.63 -2.93
CA TYR A 93 -4.04 -4.92 -2.04
C TYR A 93 -3.79 -3.75 -1.09
N VAL A 94 -3.67 -4.06 0.20
CA VAL A 94 -3.38 -3.10 1.27
C VAL A 94 -2.15 -3.59 2.05
N ASP A 95 -1.13 -2.74 2.15
CA ASP A 95 0.08 -3.07 2.93
C ASP A 95 -0.25 -3.10 4.44
N LEU A 96 0.36 -4.02 5.17
CA LEU A 96 0.05 -4.29 6.59
C LEU A 96 0.37 -3.11 7.53
N ASP A 97 1.19 -2.17 7.10
CA ASP A 97 1.45 -0.93 7.83
C ASP A 97 0.60 0.25 7.33
N THR A 98 -0.66 -0.02 7.02
CA THR A 98 -1.64 0.99 6.61
C THR A 98 -2.60 1.32 7.75
N VAL A 99 -2.80 2.61 8.01
CA VAL A 99 -3.85 3.12 8.90
C VAL A 99 -5.09 3.40 8.05
N VAL A 100 -6.18 2.70 8.34
CA VAL A 100 -7.46 2.87 7.66
C VAL A 100 -8.27 3.95 8.38
N LEU A 101 -8.73 4.95 7.64
CA LEU A 101 -9.41 6.14 8.14
C LEU A 101 -10.86 6.23 7.65
N GLY A 102 -11.21 5.46 6.62
CA GLY A 102 -12.54 5.52 6.00
C GLY A 102 -12.77 4.44 4.96
N ASP A 103 -13.78 4.65 4.14
CA ASP A 103 -14.34 3.69 3.20
C ASP A 103 -13.39 3.37 2.04
N LEU A 104 -12.77 2.17 2.09
CA LEU A 104 -11.89 1.66 1.04
C LEU A 104 -12.65 1.12 -0.18
N SER A 105 -13.95 0.81 -0.08
CA SER A 105 -14.73 0.34 -1.22
C SER A 105 -14.76 1.33 -2.39
N ARG A 106 -14.52 2.61 -2.08
CA ARG A 106 -14.35 3.67 -3.09
C ARG A 106 -13.19 3.43 -4.05
N ALA A 107 -12.23 2.56 -3.70
CA ALA A 107 -11.10 2.25 -4.59
C ALA A 107 -11.56 1.72 -5.94
N VAL A 108 -12.63 0.91 -5.99
CA VAL A 108 -13.11 0.25 -7.21
C VAL A 108 -13.43 1.23 -8.33
N GLN A 109 -13.86 2.45 -8.01
CA GLN A 109 -14.15 3.49 -9.01
C GLN A 109 -12.94 3.91 -9.87
N PHE A 110 -11.72 3.63 -9.37
CA PHE A 110 -10.49 3.94 -10.11
C PHE A 110 -10.07 2.86 -11.09
N LEU A 111 -10.79 1.74 -11.15
CA LEU A 111 -10.59 0.69 -12.13
C LEU A 111 -11.28 1.09 -13.45
N THR A 112 -10.62 1.91 -14.25
CA THR A 112 -11.21 2.46 -15.49
C THR A 112 -11.30 1.46 -16.62
N THR A 113 -10.46 0.42 -16.61
CA THR A 113 -10.50 -0.73 -17.53
C THR A 113 -10.12 -1.99 -16.77
N PRO A 114 -10.44 -3.21 -17.28
CA PRO A 114 -10.02 -4.46 -16.63
C PRO A 114 -8.51 -4.60 -16.44
N HIS A 115 -7.71 -4.00 -17.31
CA HIS A 115 -6.25 -4.00 -17.25
C HIS A 115 -5.65 -2.86 -16.41
N THR A 116 -6.48 -2.00 -15.82
CA THR A 116 -5.99 -0.89 -14.99
C THR A 116 -5.28 -1.43 -13.75
N VAL A 117 -4.11 -0.86 -13.43
CA VAL A 117 -3.43 -1.02 -12.16
C VAL A 117 -3.32 0.35 -11.51
N ALA A 118 -3.98 0.56 -10.37
CA ALA A 118 -3.88 1.83 -9.64
C ALA A 118 -2.95 1.69 -8.44
N LEU A 119 -2.01 2.64 -8.32
CA LEU A 119 -0.97 2.69 -7.29
C LEU A 119 -1.05 4.00 -6.51
N LEU A 120 -0.36 4.07 -5.37
CA LEU A 120 -0.18 5.36 -4.69
C LEU A 120 0.65 6.31 -5.54
N HIS A 121 0.30 7.58 -5.51
CA HIS A 121 1.09 8.61 -6.16
C HIS A 121 2.46 8.76 -5.50
N SER A 122 3.54 8.48 -6.21
CA SER A 122 4.91 8.54 -5.68
C SER A 122 5.89 9.27 -6.59
N ALA A 123 5.48 9.70 -7.79
CA ALA A 123 6.42 10.05 -8.83
C ALA A 123 6.59 11.56 -9.05
N LEU A 124 7.81 11.93 -9.50
CA LEU A 124 8.08 13.21 -10.15
C LEU A 124 7.47 13.27 -11.55
N ILE A 125 7.43 12.10 -12.24
CA ILE A 125 6.84 11.99 -13.57
C ILE A 125 5.34 11.71 -13.42
N PRO A 126 4.46 12.54 -13.99
CA PRO A 126 3.02 12.36 -13.86
C PRO A 126 2.54 11.10 -14.62
N PHE A 127 1.46 10.52 -14.14
CA PHE A 127 0.76 9.45 -14.84
C PHE A 127 -0.03 10.02 -16.04
N GLY A 128 -0.43 9.14 -16.95
CA GLY A 128 -1.24 9.50 -18.12
C GLY A 128 -0.41 9.78 -19.38
N VAL A 129 -0.93 10.65 -20.26
CA VAL A 129 -0.35 10.86 -21.60
C VAL A 129 1.09 11.34 -21.51
N LEU A 130 1.38 12.33 -20.68
CA LEU A 130 2.73 12.90 -20.52
C LEU A 130 3.73 11.84 -20.08
N GLY A 131 3.38 11.02 -19.09
CA GLY A 131 4.24 9.93 -18.63
C GLY A 131 4.50 8.88 -19.71
N ARG A 132 3.48 8.52 -20.50
CA ARG A 132 3.64 7.60 -21.63
C ARG A 132 4.56 8.19 -22.72
N THR A 133 4.45 9.48 -23.00
CA THR A 133 5.31 10.17 -23.93
C THR A 133 6.77 10.17 -23.45
N ILE A 134 7.01 10.48 -22.19
CA ILE A 134 8.36 10.41 -21.59
C ILE A 134 8.92 8.99 -21.68
N HIS A 135 8.10 7.97 -21.37
CA HIS A 135 8.51 6.57 -21.50
C HIS A 135 8.97 6.23 -22.92
N ARG A 136 8.19 6.64 -23.94
CA ARG A 136 8.52 6.40 -25.36
C ARG A 136 9.80 7.13 -25.76
N LEU A 137 9.91 8.43 -25.47
CA LEU A 137 11.06 9.26 -25.83
C LEU A 137 12.36 8.77 -25.18
N THR A 138 12.26 8.22 -23.97
CA THR A 138 13.42 7.72 -23.21
C THR A 138 13.65 6.22 -23.42
N ARG A 139 12.93 5.58 -24.35
CA ARG A 139 13.02 4.13 -24.60
C ARG A 139 12.88 3.30 -23.31
N GLY A 140 11.92 3.65 -22.47
CA GLY A 140 11.63 2.98 -21.21
C GLY A 140 12.57 3.32 -20.03
N LYS A 141 13.56 4.19 -20.21
CA LYS A 141 14.49 4.58 -19.12
C LYS A 141 13.78 5.38 -18.02
N HIS A 142 12.83 6.24 -18.40
CA HIS A 142 12.05 7.06 -17.49
C HIS A 142 10.55 6.77 -17.69
N TYR A 143 9.86 6.52 -16.61
CA TYR A 143 8.44 6.20 -16.61
C TYR A 143 7.77 6.69 -15.31
N PRO A 144 6.43 6.90 -15.32
CA PRO A 144 5.68 7.21 -14.11
C PRO A 144 5.82 6.07 -13.10
N ARG A 145 6.14 6.39 -11.84
CA ARG A 145 6.26 5.40 -10.78
C ARG A 145 5.23 5.65 -9.71
N GLY A 146 4.47 4.62 -9.37
CA GLY A 146 3.64 4.58 -8.18
C GLY A 146 4.38 3.95 -7.02
N ASN A 147 3.71 3.84 -5.89
CA ASN A 147 4.15 3.03 -4.77
C ASN A 147 3.13 1.91 -4.53
N SER A 148 3.61 0.72 -4.25
CA SER A 148 2.87 -0.53 -4.16
C SER A 148 2.30 -0.83 -2.78
N SER A 149 2.33 0.13 -1.84
CA SER A 149 1.71 -0.09 -0.52
C SER A 149 0.17 -0.14 -0.59
N PHE A 150 -0.41 0.23 -1.74
CA PHE A 150 -1.84 0.18 -1.99
C PHE A 150 -2.04 -0.01 -3.49
N VAL A 151 -2.62 -1.14 -3.91
CA VAL A 151 -2.72 -1.52 -5.32
C VAL A 151 -4.12 -2.02 -5.63
N LEU A 152 -4.80 -1.36 -6.57
CA LEU A 152 -6.04 -1.88 -7.14
C LEU A 152 -5.74 -2.51 -8.50
N TYR A 153 -6.25 -3.70 -8.72
CA TYR A 153 -6.08 -4.45 -9.95
C TYR A 153 -7.22 -5.46 -10.15
N HIS A 154 -7.32 -6.06 -11.32
CA HIS A 154 -8.23 -7.18 -11.54
C HIS A 154 -7.43 -8.45 -11.81
N PRO A 155 -7.50 -9.48 -10.93
CA PRO A 155 -6.63 -10.66 -11.03
C PRO A 155 -6.73 -11.38 -12.38
N ALA A 156 -7.94 -11.47 -12.97
CA ALA A 156 -8.12 -12.09 -14.28
C ALA A 156 -7.35 -11.40 -15.43
N HIS A 157 -6.93 -10.16 -15.27
CA HIS A 157 -6.38 -9.35 -16.36
C HIS A 157 -4.95 -8.85 -16.12
N THR A 158 -4.34 -9.19 -14.98
CA THR A 158 -3.02 -8.66 -14.55
C THR A 158 -1.98 -9.74 -14.27
N ALA A 159 -2.28 -11.00 -14.55
CA ALA A 159 -1.35 -12.14 -14.40
C ALA A 159 -0.02 -11.93 -15.16
N PHE A 160 -0.05 -11.19 -16.27
CA PHE A 160 1.14 -10.87 -17.06
C PHE A 160 2.23 -10.17 -16.21
N ILE A 161 1.89 -9.53 -15.09
CA ILE A 161 2.87 -8.87 -14.21
C ILE A 161 3.79 -9.91 -13.57
N ALA A 162 3.23 -10.97 -12.98
CA ALA A 162 4.03 -12.04 -12.39
C ALA A 162 4.78 -12.83 -13.47
N GLU A 163 4.15 -13.11 -14.60
CA GLU A 163 4.77 -13.84 -15.73
C GLU A 163 5.98 -13.09 -16.28
N GLN A 164 5.85 -11.81 -16.56
CA GLN A 164 6.95 -10.98 -17.07
C GLN A 164 8.08 -10.82 -16.05
N PHE A 165 7.74 -10.76 -14.75
CA PHE A 165 8.76 -10.73 -13.71
C PHE A 165 9.58 -12.01 -13.72
N ARG A 166 8.95 -13.18 -13.77
CA ARG A 166 9.67 -14.47 -13.81
C ARG A 166 10.60 -14.58 -15.02
N LEU A 167 10.10 -14.20 -16.21
CA LEU A 167 10.90 -14.24 -17.44
C LEU A 167 12.14 -13.33 -17.34
N LEU A 168 11.97 -12.11 -16.84
CA LEU A 168 13.09 -11.18 -16.69
C LEU A 168 14.04 -11.57 -15.54
N TYR A 169 13.52 -12.10 -14.45
CA TYR A 169 14.35 -12.56 -13.34
C TYR A 169 15.21 -13.77 -13.72
N GLN A 170 14.74 -14.64 -14.61
CA GLN A 170 15.57 -15.71 -15.18
C GLN A 170 16.76 -15.16 -15.98
N GLN A 171 16.58 -14.03 -16.66
CA GLN A 171 17.65 -13.37 -17.43
C GLN A 171 18.58 -12.53 -16.54
N PHE A 172 18.06 -11.97 -15.45
CA PHE A 172 18.76 -11.07 -14.53
C PHE A 172 18.55 -11.50 -13.07
N PRO A 173 19.09 -12.67 -12.66
CA PRO A 173 18.86 -13.24 -11.32
C PRO A 173 19.49 -12.43 -10.19
N ASP A 174 20.45 -11.57 -10.51
CA ASP A 174 21.10 -10.62 -9.61
C ASP A 174 20.29 -9.32 -9.42
N LEU A 175 19.09 -9.22 -10.03
CA LEU A 175 18.26 -8.03 -10.04
C LEU A 175 18.93 -6.79 -10.63
N SER A 176 19.95 -6.97 -11.47
CA SER A 176 20.71 -5.85 -12.09
C SER A 176 19.87 -5.04 -13.08
N HIS A 177 18.83 -5.64 -13.66
CA HIS A 177 17.89 -4.91 -14.51
C HIS A 177 17.02 -3.96 -13.67
N ARG A 178 17.16 -2.66 -13.89
CA ARG A 178 16.63 -1.59 -13.05
C ARG A 178 15.14 -1.73 -12.65
N PRO A 179 14.18 -2.17 -13.49
CA PRO A 179 12.82 -2.42 -13.08
C PRO A 179 12.66 -3.51 -12.01
N LEU A 180 13.54 -4.53 -11.99
CA LEU A 180 13.45 -5.67 -11.10
C LEU A 180 13.83 -5.36 -9.63
N ILE A 181 14.52 -4.25 -9.36
CA ILE A 181 15.08 -3.95 -8.03
C ILE A 181 14.02 -3.63 -6.97
N ALA A 182 12.77 -3.39 -7.36
CA ALA A 182 11.67 -3.18 -6.43
C ALA A 182 10.31 -3.50 -7.11
N ASP A 183 9.40 -4.05 -6.33
CA ASP A 183 8.04 -4.38 -6.77
C ASP A 183 7.31 -3.18 -7.39
N GLU A 184 7.33 -2.02 -6.73
CA GLU A 184 6.68 -0.79 -7.20
C GLU A 184 7.24 -0.29 -8.55
N ARG A 185 8.53 -0.50 -8.77
CA ARG A 185 9.19 -0.15 -10.03
C ARG A 185 8.75 -1.09 -11.13
N PHE A 186 8.73 -2.38 -10.83
CA PHE A 186 8.36 -3.40 -11.79
C PHE A 186 6.91 -3.26 -12.23
N ILE A 187 5.97 -3.15 -11.28
CA ILE A 187 4.55 -2.95 -11.57
C ILE A 187 4.37 -1.71 -12.46
N SER A 188 5.00 -0.58 -12.07
CA SER A 188 4.86 0.67 -12.82
C SER A 188 5.46 0.60 -14.23
N TRP A 189 6.54 -0.15 -14.40
CA TRP A 189 7.23 -0.31 -15.69
C TRP A 189 6.45 -1.22 -16.64
N VAL A 190 6.04 -2.38 -16.16
CA VAL A 190 5.34 -3.37 -17.01
C VAL A 190 3.92 -2.91 -17.35
N SER A 191 3.27 -2.16 -16.45
CA SER A 191 1.91 -1.64 -16.65
C SER A 191 1.87 -0.19 -17.14
N TYR A 192 2.95 0.36 -17.71
CA TYR A 192 3.07 1.79 -18.02
C TYR A 192 1.94 2.38 -18.88
N GLN A 193 1.25 1.55 -19.65
CA GLN A 193 0.11 1.97 -20.48
C GLN A 193 -1.18 2.12 -19.68
N THR A 194 -1.37 1.28 -18.68
CA THR A 194 -2.64 1.12 -17.93
C THR A 194 -2.51 1.58 -16.48
N VAL A 195 -1.29 1.88 -16.01
CA VAL A 195 -1.07 2.35 -14.63
C VAL A 195 -1.71 3.71 -14.39
N ARG A 196 -2.33 3.85 -13.22
CA ARG A 196 -2.97 5.07 -12.72
C ARG A 196 -2.47 5.39 -11.32
N ALA A 197 -2.69 6.62 -10.88
CA ALA A 197 -2.45 7.00 -9.50
C ALA A 197 -3.76 7.20 -8.76
N PHE A 198 -3.84 6.74 -7.53
CA PHE A 198 -4.89 7.17 -6.63
C PHE A 198 -4.76 8.67 -6.34
N PRO A 199 -5.87 9.38 -6.24
CA PRO A 199 -5.84 10.79 -5.84
C PRO A 199 -5.42 10.93 -4.38
N LYS A 200 -4.73 12.04 -4.06
CA LYS A 200 -4.18 12.31 -2.71
C LYS A 200 -5.25 12.59 -1.65
N ASP A 201 -6.48 12.80 -2.05
CA ASP A 201 -7.64 12.91 -1.16
C ASP A 201 -8.29 11.54 -0.88
N PHE A 202 -7.76 10.47 -1.45
CA PHE A 202 -8.22 9.11 -1.17
C PHE A 202 -7.19 8.33 -0.34
N VAL A 203 -5.98 8.17 -0.82
CA VAL A 203 -4.94 7.43 -0.10
C VAL A 203 -3.57 8.07 -0.33
N VAL A 204 -2.76 8.15 0.74
CA VAL A 204 -1.42 8.76 0.70
C VAL A 204 -0.39 7.98 1.50
N LYS A 205 0.88 8.25 1.22
CA LYS A 205 1.98 7.86 2.09
C LYS A 205 2.16 8.88 3.20
N LEU A 206 2.34 8.44 4.44
CA LEU A 206 2.62 9.32 5.57
C LEU A 206 3.78 10.26 5.26
N THR A 207 4.88 9.69 4.75
CA THR A 207 6.11 10.43 4.46
C THR A 207 5.95 11.49 3.36
N SER A 208 4.96 11.39 2.48
CA SER A 208 4.73 12.39 1.43
C SER A 208 3.70 13.45 1.79
N GLU A 209 2.79 13.13 2.72
CA GLU A 209 1.71 14.04 3.12
C GLU A 209 1.97 14.73 4.46
N TYR A 210 2.56 14.03 5.43
CA TYR A 210 2.66 14.46 6.82
C TYR A 210 4.09 14.67 7.32
N MET A 211 5.09 14.51 6.45
CA MET A 211 6.49 14.75 6.80
C MET A 211 7.14 15.76 5.86
N PHE A 212 8.05 16.55 6.40
CA PHE A 212 8.84 17.52 5.64
C PHE A 212 10.15 17.83 6.38
N PRO A 213 11.24 18.26 5.71
CA PRO A 213 12.49 18.61 6.39
C PRO A 213 12.36 19.73 7.41
N TRP A 214 11.43 20.68 7.18
CA TRP A 214 11.25 21.86 8.03
C TRP A 214 9.91 21.81 8.79
N THR A 215 9.97 21.76 10.10
CA THR A 215 8.77 21.67 10.98
C THR A 215 7.82 22.88 10.78
N TRP A 216 8.37 24.09 10.63
CA TRP A 216 7.54 25.29 10.40
C TRP A 216 6.71 25.17 9.12
N TRP A 217 7.29 24.59 8.05
CA TRP A 217 6.57 24.38 6.79
C TRP A 217 5.47 23.33 6.92
N LEU A 218 5.67 22.31 7.74
CA LEU A 218 4.59 21.36 8.06
C LEU A 218 3.38 22.05 8.65
N LEU A 219 3.59 22.95 9.62
CA LEU A 219 2.53 23.69 10.30
C LEU A 219 1.83 24.65 9.33
N VAL A 220 2.58 25.42 8.54
CA VAL A 220 2.02 26.29 7.51
C VAL A 220 1.17 25.50 6.52
N ARG A 221 1.72 24.41 6.00
CA ARG A 221 1.01 23.53 5.06
C ARG A 221 -0.25 22.92 5.68
N ALA A 222 -0.19 22.44 6.92
CA ALA A 222 -1.32 21.88 7.64
C ALA A 222 -2.45 22.91 7.88
N ALA A 223 -2.11 24.20 8.03
CA ALA A 223 -3.07 25.27 8.23
C ALA A 223 -3.88 25.61 6.96
N LEU A 224 -3.36 25.28 5.75
CA LEU A 224 -4.01 25.64 4.47
C LEU A 224 -5.38 24.96 4.31
N PRO A 225 -6.44 25.70 3.98
CA PRO A 225 -7.81 25.17 3.91
C PRO A 225 -7.96 23.97 2.95
N TRP A 226 -7.32 24.02 1.78
CA TRP A 226 -7.37 22.94 0.79
C TRP A 226 -6.62 21.69 1.23
N VAL A 227 -5.55 21.82 2.04
CA VAL A 227 -4.84 20.68 2.65
C VAL A 227 -5.73 20.05 3.70
N LYS A 228 -6.35 20.83 4.58
CA LYS A 228 -7.30 20.34 5.59
C LYS A 228 -8.46 19.59 4.93
N ARG A 229 -9.07 20.19 3.90
CA ARG A 229 -10.16 19.54 3.14
C ARG A 229 -9.72 18.20 2.55
N ARG A 230 -8.58 18.16 1.86
CA ARG A 230 -8.02 16.96 1.25
C ARG A 230 -7.78 15.87 2.30
N ARG A 231 -7.15 16.21 3.43
CA ARG A 231 -6.84 15.26 4.51
C ARG A 231 -8.10 14.66 5.14
N ARG A 232 -9.18 15.42 5.28
CA ARG A 232 -10.47 14.92 5.77
C ARG A 232 -11.13 13.88 4.85
N CYS A 233 -10.80 13.88 3.58
CA CYS A 233 -11.34 12.94 2.60
C CYS A 233 -10.52 11.65 2.49
N GLN A 234 -9.35 11.58 3.12
CA GLN A 234 -8.46 10.41 3.04
C GLN A 234 -9.11 9.20 3.71
N ALA A 235 -9.09 8.08 2.98
CA ALA A 235 -9.60 6.80 3.48
C ALA A 235 -8.48 5.93 4.07
N ALA A 236 -7.22 6.16 3.69
CA ALA A 236 -6.08 5.45 4.28
C ALA A 236 -4.78 6.26 4.18
N VAL A 237 -3.86 5.97 5.12
CA VAL A 237 -2.49 6.48 5.14
C VAL A 237 -1.54 5.30 5.33
N THR A 238 -0.64 5.06 4.37
CA THR A 238 0.37 3.99 4.49
C THR A 238 1.62 4.50 5.19
N LEU A 239 2.13 3.72 6.13
CA LEU A 239 3.30 4.05 6.94
C LEU A 239 4.54 3.46 6.28
N ASN A 240 5.48 4.31 5.90
CA ASN A 240 6.68 3.88 5.19
C ASN A 240 7.94 4.22 5.99
N GLY A 241 8.91 3.34 5.91
CA GLY A 241 10.20 3.49 6.57
C GLY A 241 10.31 2.62 7.81
N PRO A 242 11.53 2.32 8.23
CA PRO A 242 11.78 1.53 9.43
C PRO A 242 11.41 2.28 10.71
N GLU A 243 11.52 3.61 10.70
CA GLU A 243 11.33 4.49 11.86
C GLU A 243 9.84 4.77 12.16
N ILE A 244 8.94 4.38 11.25
CA ILE A 244 7.51 4.70 11.34
C ILE A 244 6.69 3.44 11.14
N LYS A 245 6.48 2.72 12.23
CA LYS A 245 5.66 1.50 12.24
C LYS A 245 4.43 1.68 13.13
N PRO A 246 3.36 0.92 12.91
CA PRO A 246 2.14 1.01 13.72
C PRO A 246 2.42 1.00 15.22
N SER A 247 3.21 0.04 15.68
CA SER A 247 3.57 -0.10 17.10
C SER A 247 4.34 1.08 17.67
N GLN A 248 5.13 1.77 16.85
CA GLN A 248 5.89 2.94 17.27
C GLN A 248 5.02 4.19 17.33
N LEU A 249 4.16 4.40 16.33
CA LEU A 249 3.27 5.56 16.29
C LEU A 249 2.26 5.56 17.45
N ALA A 250 1.79 4.38 17.85
CA ALA A 250 0.86 4.23 18.97
C ALA A 250 1.41 4.80 20.29
N LEU A 251 2.73 4.75 20.47
CA LEU A 251 3.43 5.13 21.71
C LEU A 251 3.96 6.57 21.70
N LEU A 252 3.80 7.31 20.60
CA LEU A 252 4.36 8.67 20.52
C LEU A 252 3.60 9.65 21.42
N PRO A 253 4.29 10.36 22.33
CA PRO A 253 3.68 11.43 23.09
C PRO A 253 3.38 12.64 22.20
N GLU A 254 2.47 13.50 22.66
CA GLU A 254 2.16 14.77 21.99
C GLU A 254 3.42 15.62 21.82
N GLY A 255 3.60 16.19 20.64
CA GLY A 255 4.78 17.01 20.32
C GLY A 255 6.03 16.22 19.93
N ALA A 256 6.00 14.88 19.98
CA ALA A 256 7.15 14.05 19.58
C ALA A 256 7.56 14.30 18.13
N LYS A 257 8.87 14.21 17.87
CA LYS A 257 9.45 14.31 16.53
C LYS A 257 10.09 13.00 16.14
N VAL A 258 9.75 12.48 14.96
CA VAL A 258 10.42 11.33 14.33
C VAL A 258 11.05 11.81 13.03
N VAL A 259 12.32 11.47 12.84
CA VAL A 259 13.07 11.86 11.62
C VAL A 259 13.36 10.59 10.82
N ASP A 260 13.05 10.59 9.54
CA ASP A 260 13.36 9.49 8.66
C ASP A 260 14.78 9.61 8.03
N ASN A 261 15.19 8.56 7.32
CA ASN A 261 16.50 8.49 6.65
C ASN A 261 16.69 9.52 5.52
N LYS A 262 15.68 10.33 5.20
CA LYS A 262 15.74 11.46 4.24
C LYS A 262 15.62 12.81 4.93
N SER A 263 15.90 12.87 6.23
CA SER A 263 15.81 14.08 7.07
C SER A 263 14.43 14.74 7.06
N ARG A 264 13.35 13.97 6.79
CA ARG A 264 11.99 14.48 6.92
C ARG A 264 11.50 14.25 8.33
N VAL A 265 10.86 15.27 8.89
CA VAL A 265 10.33 15.27 10.26
C VAL A 265 8.84 14.98 10.23
N LEU A 266 8.41 13.99 11.01
CA LEU A 266 7.04 13.86 11.49
C LEU A 266 6.95 14.62 12.82
N LEU A 267 6.03 15.55 12.94
CA LEU A 267 5.67 16.16 14.20
C LEU A 267 4.34 15.56 14.67
N TRP A 268 4.38 14.75 15.74
CA TRP A 268 3.22 14.09 16.29
C TRP A 268 2.38 15.06 17.13
N SER A 269 1.64 15.92 16.46
CA SER A 269 0.79 16.93 17.10
C SER A 269 -0.44 17.24 16.25
N GLU A 270 -1.54 17.62 16.92
CA GLU A 270 -2.80 18.00 16.25
C GLU A 270 -2.58 19.10 15.22
N PRO A 271 -1.85 20.21 15.49
CA PRO A 271 -1.63 21.27 14.50
C PRO A 271 -0.94 20.80 13.21
N ALA A 272 -0.05 19.77 13.30
CA ALA A 272 0.67 19.25 12.14
C ALA A 272 -0.11 18.16 11.40
N LEU A 273 -0.80 17.28 12.12
CA LEU A 273 -1.45 16.08 11.60
C LEU A 273 -2.96 16.27 11.42
N GLY A 274 -3.58 17.17 12.21
CA GLY A 274 -5.01 17.36 12.22
C GLY A 274 -5.74 16.06 12.59
N HIS A 275 -6.85 15.82 11.95
CA HIS A 275 -7.71 14.66 12.16
C HIS A 275 -6.99 13.29 12.07
N PHE A 276 -5.89 13.19 11.30
CA PHE A 276 -5.15 11.94 11.18
C PHE A 276 -4.61 11.44 12.52
N GLN A 277 -4.12 12.33 13.41
CA GLN A 277 -3.54 11.93 14.69
C GLN A 277 -4.55 11.19 15.57
N GLU A 278 -5.75 11.75 15.72
CA GLU A 278 -6.82 11.14 16.51
C GLU A 278 -7.26 9.78 15.93
N GLN A 279 -7.47 9.74 14.61
CA GLN A 279 -7.87 8.50 13.95
C GLN A 279 -6.79 7.41 14.03
N ALA A 280 -5.52 7.77 13.90
CA ALA A 280 -4.42 6.84 14.05
C ALA A 280 -4.33 6.29 15.49
N ARG A 281 -4.54 7.12 16.51
CA ARG A 281 -4.65 6.64 17.91
C ARG A 281 -5.77 5.61 18.07
N ARG A 282 -6.97 5.91 17.62
CA ARG A 282 -8.11 4.96 17.67
C ARG A 282 -7.83 3.66 16.92
N PHE A 283 -7.19 3.74 15.76
CA PHE A 283 -6.78 2.57 15.00
C PHE A 283 -5.83 1.67 15.80
N PHE A 284 -4.88 2.25 16.54
CA PHE A 284 -3.92 1.49 17.33
C PHE A 284 -4.47 1.00 18.67
N GLU A 285 -5.39 1.73 19.30
CA GLU A 285 -6.06 1.29 20.54
C GLU A 285 -6.81 -0.03 20.33
N GLY A 286 -7.43 -0.22 19.16
CA GLY A 286 -8.07 -1.49 18.78
C GLY A 286 -7.09 -2.65 18.56
N ALA A 287 -5.81 -2.37 18.33
CA ALA A 287 -4.77 -3.39 18.14
C ALA A 287 -4.15 -3.90 19.44
N THR A 288 -4.45 -3.28 20.58
CA THR A 288 -3.98 -3.75 21.88
C THR A 288 -4.96 -4.81 22.38
N PRO A 289 -4.55 -6.09 22.54
CA PRO A 289 -5.45 -7.09 23.11
C PRO A 289 -5.83 -6.62 24.50
N THR A 290 -7.13 -6.41 24.74
CA THR A 290 -7.64 -6.23 26.10
C THR A 290 -7.23 -7.48 26.88
N PRO A 291 -6.47 -7.38 27.98
CA PRO A 291 -6.19 -8.55 28.79
C PRO A 291 -7.54 -9.11 29.22
N LYS A 292 -7.83 -10.34 28.78
CA LYS A 292 -8.99 -11.09 29.30
C LYS A 292 -8.72 -11.28 30.78
N GLY A 293 -9.48 -10.52 31.59
CA GLY A 293 -9.54 -10.71 33.03
C GLY A 293 -10.06 -12.10 33.41
#